data_a996c12e50f45ba21df6723a8babf7b0
#
_entry.id   a996c12e50f45ba21df6723a8babf7b0
#
_cell.length_a   1.000
_cell.length_b   1.000
_cell.length_c   1.000
_cell.angle_alpha   90.00
_cell.angle_beta   90.00
_cell.angle_gamma   90.00
#
_symmetry.space_group_name_H-M   'P 1'
#
loop_
_entity.id
_entity.type
_entity.pdbx_description
1 polymer ?
#
loop_
_entity_poly.entity_id
_entity_poly.type
_entity_poly.pdbx_seq_one_letter_code
_entity_poly.pdbx_strand_id
1 'polypeptide(L)'
;GLSFKPETNDMREAPSLVICEQLLAAGATVTAYDPVAVEESKHMIGDKIAYAKDAYSALPGADALLLVTEWREFRVPDWDRVKKTLRQPVVFDGRNIYSGPELRGMGFTYAGIGVK
;
A
#
# COMPACT_ATOMS: atom_id res chain seq x y z
N GLY A 1 -2.12 -3.07 -1.98
CA GLY A 1 -3.35 -3.80 -2.30
C GLY A 1 -4.58 -2.92 -2.22
N LEU A 2 -5.54 -3.21 -3.05
CA LEU A 2 -6.78 -2.44 -3.14
C LEU A 2 -8.02 -3.24 -2.75
N SER A 3 -8.04 -4.54 -3.08
CA SER A 3 -9.21 -5.38 -2.83
C SER A 3 -9.54 -5.52 -1.35
N PHE A 4 -10.77 -5.91 -1.07
CA PHE A 4 -11.28 -6.13 0.29
C PHE A 4 -10.45 -7.17 1.06
N LYS A 5 -9.99 -8.22 0.38
CA LYS A 5 -9.17 -9.30 0.94
C LYS A 5 -8.31 -9.92 -0.16
N PRO A 6 -7.28 -10.73 0.18
CA PRO A 6 -6.51 -11.43 -0.84
C PRO A 6 -7.36 -12.40 -1.66
N GLU A 7 -6.87 -12.75 -2.84
CA GLU A 7 -7.44 -13.74 -3.73
C GLU A 7 -8.81 -13.35 -4.32
N THR A 8 -9.11 -12.04 -4.37
CA THR A 8 -10.34 -11.55 -4.98
C THR A 8 -10.12 -10.15 -5.56
N ASN A 9 -10.96 -9.77 -6.51
CA ASN A 9 -11.03 -8.38 -7.01
C ASN A 9 -12.17 -7.59 -6.36
N ASP A 10 -12.78 -8.12 -5.30
CA ASP A 10 -13.92 -7.48 -4.64
C ASP A 10 -13.49 -6.18 -3.97
N MET A 11 -14.08 -5.09 -4.40
CA MET A 11 -13.83 -3.75 -3.86
C MET A 11 -14.95 -3.24 -2.95
N ARG A 12 -16.01 -4.04 -2.74
CA ARG A 12 -17.12 -3.62 -1.90
C ARG A 12 -16.63 -3.45 -0.46
N GLU A 13 -16.89 -2.30 0.12
CA GLU A 13 -16.48 -1.95 1.50
C GLU A 13 -14.97 -2.10 1.73
N ALA A 14 -14.15 -2.04 0.69
CA ALA A 14 -12.70 -2.18 0.83
C ALA A 14 -12.13 -0.97 1.59
N PRO A 15 -11.28 -1.22 2.62
CA PRO A 15 -10.64 -0.13 3.36
C PRO A 15 -9.84 0.82 2.48
N SER A 16 -9.28 0.30 1.37
CA SER A 16 -8.51 1.12 0.43
C SER A 16 -9.31 2.29 -0.13
N LEU A 17 -10.62 2.13 -0.32
CA LEU A 17 -11.48 3.20 -0.83
C LEU A 17 -11.51 4.38 0.12
N VAL A 18 -11.69 4.11 1.41
CA VAL A 18 -11.73 5.15 2.44
C VAL A 18 -10.36 5.81 2.59
N ILE A 19 -9.29 5.00 2.59
CA ILE A 19 -7.93 5.49 2.73
C ILE A 19 -7.56 6.41 1.57
N CYS A 20 -7.84 5.99 0.33
CA CYS A 20 -7.57 6.79 -0.86
C CYS A 20 -8.34 8.11 -0.82
N GLU A 21 -9.62 8.06 -0.45
CA GLU A 21 -10.45 9.26 -0.37
C GLU A 21 -9.90 10.25 0.65
N GLN A 22 -9.51 9.76 1.83
CA GLN A 22 -8.97 10.63 2.88
C GLN A 22 -7.61 11.22 2.50
N LEU A 23 -6.74 10.42 1.87
CA LEU A 23 -5.44 10.90 1.43
C LEU A 23 -5.58 11.98 0.36
N LEU A 24 -6.46 11.77 -0.62
CA LEU A 24 -6.71 12.75 -1.67
C LEU A 24 -7.29 14.05 -1.08
N ALA A 25 -8.22 13.93 -0.13
CA ALA A 25 -8.79 15.09 0.54
C ALA A 25 -7.74 15.89 1.33
N ALA A 26 -6.71 15.21 1.82
CA ALA A 26 -5.60 15.85 2.53
C ALA A 26 -4.53 16.44 1.60
N GLY A 27 -4.71 16.31 0.30
CA GLY A 27 -3.77 16.87 -0.69
C GLY A 27 -2.66 15.91 -1.12
N ALA A 28 -2.71 14.64 -0.71
CA ALA A 28 -1.71 13.65 -1.11
C ALA A 28 -1.99 13.14 -2.52
N THR A 29 -0.93 12.67 -3.18
CA THR A 29 -1.07 11.88 -4.40
C THR A 29 -0.92 10.41 -4.07
N VAL A 30 -1.65 9.56 -4.77
CA VAL A 30 -1.68 8.12 -4.49
C VAL A 30 -1.35 7.36 -5.75
N THR A 31 -0.40 6.41 -5.63
CA THR A 31 -0.14 5.41 -6.67
C THR A 31 -0.38 4.04 -6.04
N ALA A 32 -1.20 3.23 -6.66
CA ALA A 32 -1.62 1.96 -6.09
C ALA A 32 -1.31 0.79 -7.01
N TYR A 33 -1.18 -0.38 -6.41
CA TYR A 33 -1.09 -1.63 -7.13
C TYR A 33 -1.89 -2.72 -6.41
N ASP A 34 -2.54 -3.56 -7.20
CA ASP A 34 -3.20 -4.77 -6.71
C ASP A 34 -3.09 -5.83 -7.82
N PRO A 35 -2.82 -7.09 -7.46
CA PRO A 35 -2.66 -8.14 -8.50
C PRO A 35 -3.86 -8.34 -9.39
N VAL A 36 -5.09 -8.11 -8.89
CA VAL A 36 -6.31 -8.39 -9.67
C VAL A 36 -7.39 -7.32 -9.59
N ALA A 37 -7.31 -6.37 -8.66
CA ALA A 37 -8.40 -5.44 -8.38
C ALA A 37 -8.25 -4.06 -9.06
N VAL A 38 -7.25 -3.86 -9.91
CA VAL A 38 -7.00 -2.55 -10.53
C VAL A 38 -8.21 -2.11 -11.36
N GLU A 39 -8.76 -2.99 -12.21
CA GLU A 39 -9.90 -2.63 -13.06
C GLU A 39 -11.14 -2.30 -12.22
N GLU A 40 -11.44 -3.09 -11.19
CA GLU A 40 -12.56 -2.81 -10.31
C GLU A 40 -12.36 -1.49 -9.55
N SER A 41 -11.13 -1.20 -9.16
CA SER A 41 -10.80 0.07 -8.49
C SER A 41 -11.01 1.26 -9.41
N LYS A 42 -10.68 1.12 -10.69
CA LYS A 42 -10.90 2.18 -11.67
C LYS A 42 -12.39 2.51 -11.83
N HIS A 43 -13.27 1.52 -11.69
CA HIS A 43 -14.71 1.75 -11.74
C HIS A 43 -15.20 2.55 -10.52
N MET A 44 -14.55 2.42 -9.39
CA MET A 44 -14.99 3.05 -8.14
C MET A 44 -14.27 4.37 -7.84
N ILE A 45 -12.96 4.43 -8.11
CA ILE A 45 -12.13 5.59 -7.80
C ILE A 45 -11.84 6.42 -9.05
N GLY A 46 -11.84 5.77 -10.21
CA GLY A 46 -11.52 6.41 -11.49
C GLY A 46 -10.03 6.73 -11.57
N ASP A 47 -9.71 7.85 -12.18
CA ASP A 47 -8.34 8.31 -12.39
C ASP A 47 -7.87 9.33 -11.34
N LYS A 48 -8.53 9.36 -10.19
CA LYS A 48 -8.13 10.21 -9.07
C LYS A 48 -6.81 9.76 -8.45
N ILE A 49 -6.45 8.50 -8.66
CA ILE A 49 -5.16 7.94 -8.26
C ILE A 49 -4.47 7.34 -9.49
N ALA A 50 -3.16 7.13 -9.39
CA ALA A 50 -2.42 6.41 -10.41
C ALA A 50 -2.36 4.92 -10.06
N TYR A 51 -2.21 4.08 -11.08
CA TYR A 51 -2.12 2.63 -10.93
C TYR A 51 -0.81 2.16 -11.54
N ALA A 52 -0.03 1.39 -10.76
CA ALA A 52 1.22 0.82 -11.21
C ALA A 52 0.99 -0.58 -11.80
N LYS A 53 1.88 -1.01 -12.67
CA LYS A 53 1.79 -2.34 -13.30
C LYS A 53 2.34 -3.46 -12.40
N ASP A 54 3.14 -3.11 -11.40
CA ASP A 54 3.64 -4.04 -10.39
C ASP A 54 3.89 -3.30 -9.09
N ALA A 55 4.15 -4.06 -8.02
CA ALA A 55 4.27 -3.49 -6.69
C ALA A 55 5.42 -2.48 -6.58
N TYR A 56 6.58 -2.81 -7.13
CA TYR A 56 7.75 -1.93 -6.99
C TYR A 56 7.67 -0.68 -7.86
N SER A 57 6.95 -0.75 -8.96
CA SER A 57 6.74 0.43 -9.84
C SER A 57 5.88 1.51 -9.17
N ALA A 58 5.17 1.17 -8.10
CA ALA A 58 4.37 2.14 -7.36
C ALA A 58 5.23 3.01 -6.42
N LEU A 59 6.45 2.60 -6.10
CA LEU A 59 7.26 3.19 -5.04
C LEU A 59 8.05 4.45 -5.40
N PRO A 60 8.56 4.62 -6.65
CA PRO A 60 9.41 5.78 -6.96
C PRO A 60 8.72 7.10 -6.65
N GLY A 61 9.39 7.94 -5.88
CA GLY A 61 8.87 9.26 -5.51
C GLY A 61 7.83 9.26 -4.39
N ALA A 62 7.45 8.10 -3.87
CA ALA A 62 6.50 8.01 -2.78
C ALA A 62 7.16 8.27 -1.43
N ASP A 63 6.43 8.94 -0.55
CA ASP A 63 6.91 9.26 0.80
C ASP A 63 6.62 8.15 1.81
N ALA A 64 5.74 7.22 1.47
CA ALA A 64 5.40 6.09 2.33
C ALA A 64 4.82 4.94 1.53
N LEU A 65 4.97 3.74 2.08
CA LEU A 65 4.32 2.52 1.58
C LEU A 65 3.17 2.17 2.53
N LEU A 66 1.99 1.99 1.97
CA LEU A 66 0.82 1.54 2.73
C LEU A 66 0.44 0.13 2.27
N LEU A 67 0.44 -0.81 3.20
CA LEU A 67 -0.11 -2.14 2.93
C LEU A 67 -1.56 -2.18 3.42
N VAL A 68 -2.48 -2.41 2.50
CA VAL A 68 -3.91 -2.40 2.81
C VAL A 68 -4.57 -3.76 2.60
N THR A 69 -4.00 -4.60 1.72
CA THR A 69 -4.48 -5.96 1.49
C THR A 69 -3.28 -6.90 1.51
N GLU A 70 -3.37 -7.97 2.31
CA GLU A 70 -2.23 -8.86 2.57
C GLU A 70 -2.09 -9.97 1.53
N TRP A 71 -2.01 -9.62 0.25
CA TRP A 71 -1.71 -10.59 -0.80
C TRP A 71 -0.41 -11.32 -0.47
N ARG A 72 -0.34 -12.60 -0.86
CA ARG A 72 0.85 -13.42 -0.58
C ARG A 72 2.13 -12.77 -1.09
N GLU A 73 2.08 -12.19 -2.28
CA GLU A 73 3.26 -11.55 -2.89
C GLU A 73 3.77 -10.35 -2.11
N PHE A 74 2.97 -9.78 -1.20
CA PHE A 74 3.38 -8.63 -0.39
C PHE A 74 3.99 -9.02 0.96
N ARG A 75 4.00 -10.31 1.30
CA ARG A 75 4.43 -10.75 2.64
C ARG A 75 5.92 -10.70 2.86
N VAL A 76 6.71 -10.91 1.81
CA VAL A 76 8.18 -10.94 1.89
C VAL A 76 8.76 -10.00 0.84
N PRO A 77 8.66 -8.68 1.02
CA PRO A 77 9.23 -7.72 0.07
C PRO A 77 10.75 -7.72 0.14
N ASP A 78 11.37 -7.25 -0.94
CA ASP A 78 12.77 -6.87 -0.91
C ASP A 78 12.89 -5.50 -0.23
N TRP A 79 13.13 -5.52 1.07
CA TRP A 79 13.15 -4.30 1.87
C TRP A 79 14.28 -3.35 1.50
N ASP A 80 15.42 -3.87 1.04
CA ASP A 80 16.51 -3.02 0.55
C ASP A 80 16.07 -2.23 -0.66
N ARG A 81 15.37 -2.88 -1.59
CA ARG A 81 14.82 -2.22 -2.78
C ARG A 81 13.75 -1.19 -2.40
N VAL A 82 12.88 -1.53 -1.47
CA VAL A 82 11.85 -0.61 -0.97
C VAL A 82 12.50 0.63 -0.38
N LYS A 83 13.50 0.45 0.48
CA LYS A 83 14.18 1.56 1.14
C LYS A 83 14.88 2.49 0.16
N LYS A 84 15.51 1.92 -0.88
CA LYS A 84 16.21 2.70 -1.91
C LYS A 84 15.25 3.46 -2.81
N THR A 85 14.03 2.96 -2.98
CA THR A 85 13.08 3.48 -3.95
C THR A 85 12.16 4.55 -3.35
N LEU A 86 11.77 4.39 -2.08
CA LEU A 86 10.97 5.40 -1.38
C LEU A 86 11.80 6.64 -1.09
N ARG A 87 11.17 7.81 -1.13
CA ARG A 87 11.82 9.06 -0.71
C ARG A 87 12.11 9.04 0.78
N GLN A 88 11.25 8.44 1.58
CA GLN A 88 11.42 8.28 3.01
C GLN A 88 11.11 6.84 3.41
N PRO A 89 11.85 6.24 4.36
CA PRO A 89 11.64 4.85 4.74
C PRO A 89 10.48 4.71 5.72
N VAL A 90 9.26 4.91 5.23
CA VAL A 90 8.04 4.89 6.04
C VAL A 90 7.12 3.80 5.54
N VAL A 91 6.65 2.92 6.45
CA VAL A 91 5.72 1.83 6.15
C VAL A 91 4.54 1.88 7.11
N PHE A 92 3.33 1.93 6.55
CA PHE A 92 2.08 1.78 7.29
C PHE A 92 1.46 0.43 6.93
N ASP A 93 1.35 -0.45 7.92
CA ASP A 93 0.91 -1.84 7.73
C ASP A 93 -0.52 -1.99 8.24
N GLY A 94 -1.48 -1.91 7.34
CA GLY A 94 -2.90 -1.98 7.68
C GLY A 94 -3.38 -3.38 8.03
N ARG A 95 -2.54 -4.39 7.90
CA ARG A 95 -2.90 -5.79 8.18
C ARG A 95 -2.02 -6.44 9.24
N ASN A 96 -1.01 -5.71 9.74
CA ASN A 96 -0.08 -6.18 10.77
C ASN A 96 0.63 -7.49 10.38
N ILE A 97 1.07 -7.57 9.12
CA ILE A 97 1.76 -8.78 8.62
C ILE A 97 3.28 -8.66 8.68
N TYR A 98 3.82 -7.47 8.86
CA TYR A 98 5.28 -7.28 8.92
C TYR A 98 5.77 -7.19 10.35
N SER A 99 7.05 -7.49 10.54
CA SER A 99 7.68 -7.34 11.86
C SER A 99 8.13 -5.89 12.08
N GLY A 100 7.48 -5.20 13.02
CA GLY A 100 7.87 -3.85 13.39
C GLY A 100 9.31 -3.74 13.86
N PRO A 101 9.75 -4.61 14.81
CA PRO A 101 11.14 -4.60 15.25
C PRO A 101 12.14 -4.82 14.13
N GLU A 102 11.87 -5.74 13.21
CA GLU A 102 12.74 -6.00 12.06
C GLU A 102 12.85 -4.77 11.16
N LEU A 103 11.71 -4.17 10.81
CA LEU A 103 11.72 -3.00 9.93
C LEU A 103 12.38 -1.78 10.59
N ARG A 104 12.16 -1.57 11.87
CA ARG A 104 12.84 -0.50 12.59
C ARG A 104 14.34 -0.73 12.65
N GLY A 105 14.77 -1.98 12.81
CA GLY A 105 16.19 -2.36 12.77
C GLY A 105 16.82 -2.09 11.42
N MET A 106 16.05 -2.11 10.34
CA MET A 106 16.50 -1.79 8.99
C MET A 106 16.45 -0.29 8.68
N GLY A 107 15.99 0.52 9.60
CA GLY A 107 15.92 1.98 9.44
C GLY A 107 14.57 2.51 8.97
N PHE A 108 13.53 1.67 8.96
CA PHE A 108 12.18 2.13 8.61
C PHE A 108 11.45 2.72 9.82
N THR A 109 10.62 3.72 9.55
CA THR A 109 9.54 4.11 10.44
C THR A 109 8.36 3.19 10.14
N TYR A 110 7.88 2.47 11.14
CA TYR A 110 6.81 1.48 10.97
C TYR A 110 5.66 1.76 11.91
N ALA A 111 4.46 1.69 11.38
CA ALA A 111 3.22 1.72 12.18
C ALA A 111 2.25 0.68 11.63
N GLY A 112 1.62 -0.04 12.54
CA GLY A 112 0.56 -0.99 12.20
C GLY A 112 -0.73 -0.59 12.92
N ILE A 113 -1.81 -1.32 12.68
CA ILE A 113 -3.08 -1.08 13.34
C ILE A 113 -2.94 -1.53 14.80
N GLY A 114 -3.13 -0.57 15.74
CA GLY A 114 -2.98 -0.85 17.17
C GLY A 114 -1.54 -1.13 17.62
N VAL A 115 -0.55 -0.97 16.74
CA VAL A 115 0.88 -1.18 17.01
C VAL A 115 1.61 0.12 16.78
N LYS A 116 2.34 0.57 17.78
CA LYS A 116 3.11 1.82 17.71
C LYS A 116 4.59 1.55 17.47
#